data_76bc6f68d3f0f961ffa5cedcf8c53424
#
_entry.id   76bc6f68d3f0f961ffa5cedcf8c53424
#
_cell.length_a   1.000
_cell.length_b   1.000
_cell.length_c   1.000
_cell.angle_alpha   90.00
_cell.angle_beta   90.00
_cell.angle_gamma   90.00
#
_symmetry.space_group_name_H-M   'P 1'
#
loop_
_entity.id
_entity.type
_entity.pdbx_description
1 polymer ?
#
loop_
_entity_poly.entity_id
_entity_poly.type
_entity_poly.pdbx_seq_one_letter_code
_entity_poly.pdbx_strand_id
1 'polypeptide(L)'
;MSNLTRYSPELRERAVRMAIENRADYKSEWATFVGVSKLFGMSPETLRSWVRKAQIDSGSRPGLSSDERAKLKALERENKDLRRANAILQDASIFFATALDGQTKR
;
A
#
# COMPACT_ATOMS: atom_id res chain seq x y z
N MET A 1 -4.52 -11.88 -15.62
CA MET A 1 -3.34 -12.31 -14.91
C MET A 1 -2.56 -11.12 -14.37
N SER A 2 -2.19 -11.17 -13.11
CA SER A 2 -1.45 -10.06 -12.51
C SER A 2 -0.02 -9.99 -13.05
N ASN A 3 0.45 -8.78 -13.37
CA ASN A 3 1.84 -8.57 -13.79
C ASN A 3 2.84 -8.94 -12.68
N LEU A 4 2.38 -8.99 -11.44
CA LEU A 4 3.22 -9.35 -10.30
C LEU A 4 3.73 -10.79 -10.36
N THR A 5 2.99 -11.68 -11.05
CA THR A 5 3.38 -13.09 -11.16
C THR A 5 4.27 -13.37 -12.35
N ARG A 6 4.44 -12.40 -13.28
CA ARG A 6 5.24 -12.56 -14.48
C ARG A 6 6.73 -12.44 -14.23
N TYR A 7 7.10 -11.77 -13.15
CA TYR A 7 8.49 -11.46 -12.84
C TYR A 7 8.87 -12.05 -11.50
N SER A 8 10.01 -12.73 -11.46
CA SER A 8 10.51 -13.28 -10.20
C SER A 8 10.99 -12.14 -9.30
N PRO A 9 10.99 -12.35 -7.97
CA PRO A 9 11.54 -11.34 -7.06
C PRO A 9 13.00 -11.00 -7.35
N GLU A 10 13.76 -11.98 -7.81
CA GLU A 10 15.18 -11.79 -8.15
C GLU A 10 15.35 -10.90 -9.37
N LEU A 11 14.53 -11.11 -10.40
CA LEU A 11 14.54 -10.29 -11.60
C LEU A 11 14.18 -8.86 -11.26
N ARG A 12 13.15 -8.68 -10.46
CA ARG A 12 12.68 -7.37 -10.02
C ARG A 12 13.78 -6.62 -9.27
N GLU A 13 14.40 -7.29 -8.32
CA GLU A 13 15.48 -6.69 -7.53
C GLU A 13 16.66 -6.28 -8.41
N ARG A 14 17.02 -7.14 -9.35
CA ARG A 14 18.13 -6.87 -10.27
C ARG A 14 17.83 -5.69 -11.18
N ALA A 15 16.62 -5.61 -11.71
CA ALA A 15 16.22 -4.50 -12.58
C ALA A 15 16.22 -3.18 -11.82
N VAL A 16 15.69 -3.17 -10.60
CA VAL A 16 15.68 -1.97 -9.76
C VAL A 16 17.09 -1.52 -9.44
N ARG A 17 17.96 -2.45 -9.06
CA ARG A 17 19.34 -2.13 -8.74
C ARG A 17 20.06 -1.54 -9.94
N MET A 18 19.89 -2.14 -11.11
CA MET A 18 20.51 -1.65 -12.33
C MET A 18 20.05 -0.24 -12.67
N ALA A 19 18.75 0.03 -12.52
CA ALA A 19 18.20 1.36 -12.81
C ALA A 19 18.79 2.42 -11.86
N ILE A 20 18.93 2.09 -10.58
CA ILE A 20 19.48 3.02 -9.60
C ILE A 20 20.97 3.25 -9.82
N GLU A 21 21.72 2.18 -10.03
CA GLU A 21 23.18 2.27 -10.17
C GLU A 21 23.63 2.92 -11.47
N ASN A 22 22.85 2.77 -12.53
CA ASN A 22 23.26 3.27 -13.86
C ASN A 22 22.51 4.56 -14.25
N ARG A 23 21.91 5.24 -13.29
CA ARG A 23 21.16 6.48 -13.57
C ARG A 23 22.03 7.51 -14.31
N ALA A 24 23.28 7.62 -13.95
CA ALA A 24 24.17 8.62 -14.53
C ALA A 24 24.54 8.33 -15.99
N ASP A 25 24.37 7.10 -16.43
CA ASP A 25 24.70 6.69 -17.82
C ASP A 25 23.63 7.12 -18.81
N TYR A 26 22.51 7.64 -18.34
CA TYR A 26 21.39 8.04 -19.17
C TYR A 26 21.11 9.52 -19.02
N LYS A 27 20.50 10.12 -20.05
CA LYS A 27 20.24 11.56 -20.09
C LYS A 27 19.21 12.03 -19.06
N SER A 28 18.26 11.14 -18.71
CA SER A 28 17.21 11.48 -17.77
C SER A 28 16.79 10.23 -17.00
N GLU A 29 16.02 10.44 -15.95
CA GLU A 29 15.46 9.34 -15.18
C GLU A 29 14.57 8.46 -16.05
N TRP A 30 13.73 9.08 -16.87
CA TRP A 30 12.86 8.34 -17.78
C TRP A 30 13.66 7.52 -18.78
N ALA A 31 14.74 8.09 -19.33
CA ALA A 31 15.62 7.38 -20.26
C ALA A 31 16.24 6.16 -19.59
N THR A 32 16.56 6.25 -18.31
CA THR A 32 17.04 5.12 -17.52
C THR A 32 16.00 3.99 -17.50
N PHE A 33 14.76 4.34 -17.18
CA PHE A 33 13.70 3.35 -17.13
C PHE A 33 13.46 2.69 -18.48
N VAL A 34 13.46 3.48 -19.54
CA VAL A 34 13.29 2.94 -20.90
C VAL A 34 14.41 1.98 -21.25
N GLY A 35 15.66 2.39 -21.02
CA GLY A 35 16.82 1.56 -21.36
C GLY A 35 16.90 0.27 -20.57
N VAL A 36 16.76 0.38 -19.25
CA VAL A 36 16.87 -0.80 -18.38
C VAL A 36 15.68 -1.75 -18.58
N SER A 37 14.47 -1.21 -18.75
CA SER A 37 13.29 -2.05 -18.93
C SER A 37 13.38 -2.91 -20.18
N LYS A 38 14.02 -2.41 -21.23
CA LYS A 38 14.23 -3.19 -22.46
C LYS A 38 15.10 -4.41 -22.21
N LEU A 39 16.10 -4.28 -21.35
CA LEU A 39 17.01 -5.39 -21.04
C LEU A 39 16.30 -6.51 -20.29
N PHE A 40 15.29 -6.19 -19.53
CA PHE A 40 14.58 -7.17 -18.71
C PHE A 40 13.19 -7.53 -19.22
N GLY A 41 12.79 -6.97 -20.38
CA GLY A 41 11.53 -7.34 -21.00
C GLY A 41 10.29 -6.87 -20.27
N MET A 42 10.36 -5.72 -19.62
CA MET A 42 9.22 -5.13 -18.93
C MET A 42 8.94 -3.73 -19.46
N SER A 43 7.82 -3.14 -19.04
CA SER A 43 7.53 -1.75 -19.43
C SER A 43 8.29 -0.77 -18.55
N PRO A 44 8.62 0.42 -19.09
CA PRO A 44 9.28 1.45 -18.28
C PRO A 44 8.43 1.88 -17.08
N GLU A 45 7.11 1.89 -17.22
CA GLU A 45 6.20 2.23 -16.13
C GLU A 45 6.29 1.25 -14.97
N THR A 46 6.38 -0.03 -15.28
CA THR A 46 6.53 -1.07 -14.27
C THR A 46 7.84 -0.87 -13.50
N LEU A 47 8.93 -0.66 -14.22
CA LEU A 47 10.24 -0.45 -13.60
C LEU A 47 10.25 0.83 -12.76
N ARG A 48 9.66 1.90 -13.26
CA ARG A 48 9.55 3.16 -12.52
C ARG A 48 8.83 2.95 -11.18
N SER A 49 7.72 2.23 -11.22
CA SER A 49 6.94 1.92 -10.02
C SER A 49 7.77 1.15 -9.00
N TRP A 50 8.51 0.15 -9.44
CA TRP A 50 9.36 -0.65 -8.57
C TRP A 50 10.49 0.18 -7.96
N VAL A 51 11.12 1.03 -8.76
CA VAL A 51 12.22 1.88 -8.29
C VAL A 51 11.73 2.86 -7.24
N ARG A 52 10.58 3.50 -7.48
CA ARG A 52 10.00 4.44 -6.53
C ARG A 52 9.69 3.76 -5.21
N LYS A 53 9.10 2.58 -5.28
CA LYS A 53 8.76 1.79 -4.09
C LYS A 53 10.01 1.43 -3.30
N ALA A 54 11.07 0.99 -4.00
CA ALA A 54 12.33 0.65 -3.36
C ALA A 54 12.98 1.87 -2.70
N GLN A 55 12.92 3.03 -3.36
CA GLN A 55 13.48 4.27 -2.82
C GLN A 55 12.73 4.73 -1.57
N ILE A 56 11.42 4.61 -1.57
CA ILE A 56 10.61 4.95 -0.40
C ILE A 56 10.92 4.00 0.75
N ASP A 57 10.95 2.70 0.46
CA ASP A 57 11.21 1.68 1.48
C ASP A 57 12.60 1.80 2.09
N SER A 58 13.58 2.26 1.32
CA SER A 58 14.94 2.47 1.81
C SER A 58 15.15 3.84 2.47
N GLY A 59 14.12 4.71 2.43
CA GLY A 59 14.21 6.03 3.03
C GLY A 59 14.87 7.09 2.16
N SER A 60 15.25 6.76 0.92
CA SER A 60 15.90 7.74 0.05
C SER A 60 14.91 8.65 -0.67
N ARG A 61 13.62 8.39 -0.53
CA ARG A 61 12.56 9.20 -1.10
C ARG A 61 11.43 9.32 -0.07
N PRO A 62 10.86 10.52 0.14
CA PRO A 62 9.74 10.69 1.08
C PRO A 62 8.52 9.89 0.66
N GLY A 63 7.79 9.37 1.63
CA GLY A 63 6.56 8.63 1.40
C GLY A 63 6.42 7.50 2.40
N LEU A 64 5.29 6.83 2.36
CA LEU A 64 5.04 5.68 3.22
C LEU A 64 5.76 4.46 2.66
N SER A 65 6.52 3.79 3.51
CA SER A 65 7.13 2.52 3.15
C SER A 65 6.03 1.46 2.95
N SER A 66 6.38 0.33 2.35
CA SER A 66 5.44 -0.76 2.17
C SER A 66 4.91 -1.26 3.51
N ASP A 67 5.77 -1.37 4.51
CA ASP A 67 5.37 -1.80 5.85
C ASP A 67 4.45 -0.79 6.52
N GLU A 68 4.77 0.50 6.41
CA GLU A 68 3.94 1.56 6.97
C GLU A 68 2.57 1.60 6.31
N ARG A 69 2.53 1.40 4.99
CA ARG A 69 1.28 1.36 4.25
C ARG A 69 0.41 0.19 4.66
N ALA A 70 1.01 -0.98 4.85
CA ALA A 70 0.29 -2.17 5.32
C ALA A 70 -0.26 -1.95 6.72
N LYS A 71 0.54 -1.34 7.59
CA LYS A 71 0.13 -1.02 8.96
C LYS A 71 -1.03 -0.03 8.97
N LEU A 72 -0.96 1.01 8.14
CA LEU A 72 -2.02 1.99 8.02
C LEU A 72 -3.33 1.33 7.56
N LYS A 73 -3.24 0.45 6.58
CA LYS A 73 -4.40 -0.26 6.06
C LYS A 73 -5.04 -1.15 7.14
N ALA A 74 -4.21 -1.82 7.93
CA ALA A 74 -4.70 -2.64 9.03
C ALA A 74 -5.39 -1.81 10.10
N LEU A 75 -4.82 -0.64 10.43
CA LEU A 75 -5.40 0.27 11.41
C LEU A 75 -6.71 0.86 10.92
N GLU A 76 -6.81 1.19 9.64
CA GLU A 76 -8.06 1.69 9.07
C GLU A 76 -9.18 0.65 9.15
N ARG A 77 -8.84 -0.62 8.88
CA ARG A 77 -9.80 -1.72 9.00
C ARG A 77 -10.25 -1.89 10.43
N GLU A 78 -9.31 -1.91 11.37
CA GLU A 78 -9.62 -2.04 12.79
C GLU A 78 -10.50 -0.89 13.26
N ASN A 79 -10.19 0.33 12.83
CA ASN A 79 -10.97 1.51 13.19
C ASN A 79 -12.40 1.39 12.69
N LYS A 80 -12.59 0.92 11.46
CA LYS A 80 -13.90 0.69 10.88
C LYS A 80 -14.69 -0.34 11.68
N ASP A 81 -14.03 -1.44 12.05
CA ASP A 81 -14.66 -2.51 12.82
C ASP A 81 -15.07 -2.02 14.21
N LEU A 82 -14.21 -1.25 14.86
CA LEU A 82 -14.49 -0.68 16.17
C LEU A 82 -15.66 0.31 16.13
N ARG A 83 -15.73 1.13 15.09
CA ARG A 83 -16.83 2.06 14.92
C ARG A 83 -18.16 1.32 14.73
N ARG A 84 -18.13 0.22 13.98
CA ARG A 84 -19.31 -0.61 13.78
C ARG A 84 -19.76 -1.23 15.09
N ALA A 85 -18.83 -1.82 15.84
CA ALA A 85 -19.12 -2.41 17.13
C ALA A 85 -19.69 -1.38 18.10
N ASN A 86 -19.11 -0.18 18.11
CA ASN A 86 -19.56 0.91 18.95
C ASN A 86 -21.00 1.33 18.62
N ALA A 87 -21.30 1.44 17.33
CA ALA A 87 -22.65 1.79 16.88
C ALA A 87 -23.69 0.74 17.32
N ILE A 88 -23.33 -0.54 17.21
CA ILE A 88 -24.21 -1.64 17.63
C ILE A 88 -24.46 -1.57 19.14
N LEU A 89 -23.40 -1.32 19.92
CA LEU A 89 -23.53 -1.20 21.37
C LEU A 89 -24.40 0.00 21.77
N GLN A 90 -24.26 1.12 21.06
CA GLN A 90 -25.08 2.30 21.32
C GLN A 90 -26.55 2.01 21.01
N ASP A 91 -26.83 1.37 19.90
CA ASP A 91 -28.18 1.00 19.53
C ASP A 91 -28.80 0.05 20.56
N ALA A 92 -28.02 -0.93 21.02
CA ALA A 92 -28.46 -1.85 22.05
C ALA A 92 -28.76 -1.14 23.36
N SER A 93 -27.91 -0.18 23.75
CA SER A 93 -28.10 0.61 24.95
C SER A 93 -29.41 1.40 24.89
N ILE A 94 -29.67 2.02 23.76
CA ILE A 94 -30.90 2.78 23.56
C ILE A 94 -32.12 1.86 23.64
N PHE A 95 -32.03 0.70 23.02
CA PHE A 95 -33.11 -0.28 23.03
C PHE A 95 -33.42 -0.71 24.47
N PHE A 96 -32.42 -1.06 25.24
CA PHE A 96 -32.62 -1.53 26.62
C PHE A 96 -33.11 -0.41 27.52
N ALA A 97 -32.63 0.81 27.34
CA ALA A 97 -33.11 1.95 28.11
C ALA A 97 -34.61 2.20 27.85
N THR A 98 -35.00 2.12 26.58
CA THR A 98 -36.39 2.29 26.19
C THR A 98 -37.27 1.19 26.78
N ALA A 99 -36.77 -0.04 26.75
CA ALA A 99 -37.52 -1.17 27.30
C ALA A 99 -37.73 -1.02 28.81
N LEU A 100 -36.69 -0.56 29.52
CA LEU A 100 -36.80 -0.35 30.97
C LEU A 100 -37.76 0.76 31.30
N ASP A 101 -37.72 1.87 30.55
CA ASP A 101 -38.66 2.97 30.72
C ASP A 101 -40.09 2.51 30.50
N GLY A 102 -40.31 1.67 29.49
CA GLY A 102 -41.64 1.12 29.22
C GLY A 102 -42.13 0.24 30.35
N GLN A 103 -41.27 -0.46 31.04
CA GLN A 103 -41.63 -1.30 32.17
C GLN A 103 -41.91 -0.51 33.43
N THR A 104 -41.30 0.64 33.60
CA THR A 104 -41.47 1.43 34.81
C THR A 104 -42.60 2.43 34.71
N LYS A 105 -43.12 2.66 33.52
CA LYS A 105 -44.25 3.57 33.31
C LYS A 105 -45.58 2.84 33.48
N ARG A 106 -46.04 2.75 34.63
CA ARG A 106 -47.33 2.15 34.87
C ARG A 106 -48.17 3.01 35.78
#